data_e9baea3d0999ebe34d8eda12b822df21
#
_entry.id   e9baea3d0999ebe34d8eda12b822df21
#
_cell.length_a   1.000
_cell.length_b   1.000
_cell.length_c   1.000
_cell.angle_alpha   90.00
_cell.angle_beta   90.00
_cell.angle_gamma   90.00
#
_symmetry.space_group_name_H-M   'P 1'
#
loop_
_entity.id
_entity.type
_entity.pdbx_description
1 polymer ?
#
loop_
_entity_poly.entity_id
_entity_poly.type
_entity_poly.pdbx_seq_one_letter_code
_entity_poly.pdbx_strand_id
1 'polypeptide(L)'
;GNPRGIFIHNDAGSQNANAAFYKKWLQTHPLENGFAHAYVASDGILYAEDDAYAAWHCGQTDGNRNYYSIEVCQSMGDLEIFKKNEENALKLAAQKCKQYGIVPNTNTIRLHKEVFATACPHRSVEIHGGTSGCKTYFINKIREYMGMDKLPDAPVVSGGRSSAASGDPGIVFTYGVMLTDGTILPFVNNLSDFAGLPGRTIAGIAIKVNKGTVKYRVHVKGKGWLPYVTGCNWSDANNGYAGYPGAVIDAVEVYYDTPADIVAKYGYQK
;
A
#
# COMPACT_ATOMS: atom_id res chain seq x y z
N GLY A 1 15.17 -20.37 4.43
CA GLY A 1 16.02 -19.37 5.12
C GLY A 1 15.16 -18.39 5.91
N ASN A 2 15.77 -17.50 6.71
CA ASN A 2 15.01 -16.52 7.48
C ASN A 2 14.24 -15.57 6.57
N PRO A 3 12.96 -15.27 6.85
CA PRO A 3 12.19 -14.30 6.09
C PRO A 3 12.78 -12.89 6.26
N ARG A 4 12.72 -12.10 5.19
CA ARG A 4 13.17 -10.70 5.19
C ARG A 4 12.03 -9.68 5.28
N GLY A 5 10.79 -10.17 5.33
CA GLY A 5 9.58 -9.36 5.44
C GLY A 5 8.35 -10.22 5.62
N ILE A 6 7.20 -9.59 5.65
CA ILE A 6 5.90 -10.21 5.91
C ILE A 6 4.89 -9.79 4.85
N PHE A 7 4.17 -10.75 4.30
CA PHE A 7 2.94 -10.52 3.53
C PHE A 7 1.72 -10.74 4.41
N ILE A 8 0.77 -9.81 4.33
CA ILE A 8 -0.51 -9.93 5.02
C ILE A 8 -1.61 -10.03 3.96
N HIS A 9 -2.39 -11.10 4.07
CA HIS A 9 -3.47 -11.47 3.16
C HIS A 9 -4.82 -11.45 3.86
N ASN A 10 -5.89 -11.50 3.08
CA ASN A 10 -7.24 -11.84 3.53
C ASN A 10 -7.73 -13.07 2.78
N ASP A 11 -8.26 -14.02 3.51
CA ASP A 11 -8.61 -15.36 3.03
C ASP A 11 -9.83 -15.44 2.11
N ALA A 12 -10.59 -14.36 1.95
CA ALA A 12 -11.90 -14.35 1.32
C ALA A 12 -12.88 -15.41 1.91
N GLY A 13 -12.60 -15.86 3.14
CA GLY A 13 -13.36 -16.91 3.83
C GLY A 13 -14.62 -16.39 4.50
N SER A 14 -15.64 -17.26 4.53
CA SER A 14 -16.89 -17.02 5.27
C SER A 14 -16.67 -17.01 6.78
N GLN A 15 -17.74 -16.72 7.54
CA GLN A 15 -17.73 -16.78 9.01
C GLN A 15 -17.21 -18.11 9.58
N ASN A 16 -17.38 -19.22 8.88
CA ASN A 16 -16.96 -20.55 9.31
C ASN A 16 -15.52 -20.90 8.90
N ALA A 17 -14.84 -20.06 8.15
CA ALA A 17 -13.45 -20.27 7.70
C ALA A 17 -12.46 -19.90 8.82
N ASN A 18 -12.51 -20.63 9.92
CA ASN A 18 -11.66 -20.47 11.08
C ASN A 18 -10.39 -21.35 11.01
N ALA A 19 -9.52 -21.35 12.02
CA ALA A 19 -8.29 -22.14 12.03
C ALA A 19 -8.55 -23.65 11.94
N ALA A 20 -9.59 -24.14 12.60
CA ALA A 20 -9.98 -25.55 12.51
C ALA A 20 -10.44 -25.93 11.09
N PHE A 21 -11.15 -25.01 10.40
CA PHE A 21 -11.50 -25.19 8.99
C PHE A 21 -10.26 -25.30 8.10
N TYR A 22 -9.30 -24.36 8.22
CA TYR A 22 -8.10 -24.36 7.40
C TYR A 22 -7.19 -25.57 7.70
N LYS A 23 -7.12 -26.01 8.96
CA LYS A 23 -6.40 -27.23 9.32
C LYS A 23 -6.94 -28.47 8.57
N LYS A 24 -8.26 -28.57 8.41
CA LYS A 24 -8.89 -29.65 7.65
C LYS A 24 -8.74 -29.45 6.14
N TRP A 25 -8.92 -28.23 5.67
CA TRP A 25 -8.82 -27.87 4.25
C TRP A 25 -7.43 -28.17 3.69
N LEU A 26 -6.36 -27.83 4.39
CA LEU A 26 -4.97 -28.09 3.99
C LEU A 26 -4.63 -29.57 3.87
N GLN A 27 -5.37 -30.47 4.51
CA GLN A 27 -5.14 -31.93 4.38
C GLN A 27 -5.48 -32.45 2.97
N THR A 28 -6.33 -31.78 2.24
CA THR A 28 -6.80 -32.20 0.92
C THR A 28 -6.54 -31.14 -0.16
N HIS A 29 -6.08 -29.95 0.22
CA HIS A 29 -5.77 -28.89 -0.72
C HIS A 29 -4.40 -29.14 -1.37
N PRO A 30 -4.31 -29.17 -2.71
CA PRO A 30 -3.01 -29.23 -3.38
C PRO A 30 -2.21 -27.97 -3.07
N LEU A 31 -1.06 -28.10 -2.44
CA LEU A 31 -0.24 -26.95 -1.96
C LEU A 31 0.24 -26.05 -3.10
N GLU A 32 0.38 -26.59 -4.30
CA GLU A 32 0.69 -25.84 -5.52
C GLU A 32 -0.40 -24.81 -5.91
N ASN A 33 -1.61 -24.94 -5.40
CA ASN A 33 -2.70 -23.98 -5.59
C ASN A 33 -2.64 -22.79 -4.61
N GLY A 34 -1.66 -22.80 -3.72
CA GLY A 34 -1.38 -21.70 -2.80
C GLY A 34 -1.75 -21.99 -1.36
N PHE A 35 -0.88 -21.59 -0.45
CA PHE A 35 -1.10 -21.62 1.00
C PHE A 35 -0.19 -20.60 1.68
N ALA A 36 -0.52 -20.21 2.92
CA ALA A 36 0.26 -19.29 3.73
C ALA A 36 0.93 -20.00 4.92
N HIS A 37 1.95 -19.38 5.52
CA HIS A 37 2.62 -19.90 6.71
C HIS A 37 1.70 -19.95 7.92
N ALA A 38 0.83 -18.95 8.09
CA ALA A 38 -0.11 -18.89 9.20
C ALA A 38 -1.49 -18.39 8.80
N TYR A 39 -2.50 -18.92 9.46
CA TYR A 39 -3.91 -18.52 9.36
C TYR A 39 -4.37 -18.03 10.73
N VAL A 40 -4.75 -16.76 10.83
CA VAL A 40 -5.18 -16.13 12.08
C VAL A 40 -6.69 -15.95 12.08
N ALA A 41 -7.37 -16.62 13.00
CA ALA A 41 -8.82 -16.71 13.03
C ALA A 41 -9.38 -16.55 14.44
N SER A 42 -10.71 -16.53 14.57
CA SER A 42 -11.41 -16.32 15.84
C SER A 42 -11.17 -17.42 16.88
N ASP A 43 -10.81 -18.63 16.45
CA ASP A 43 -10.50 -19.79 17.30
C ASP A 43 -9.00 -20.00 17.54
N GLY A 44 -8.14 -19.11 17.03
CA GLY A 44 -6.69 -19.16 17.23
C GLY A 44 -5.87 -19.00 15.98
N ILE A 45 -4.60 -19.41 16.06
CA ILE A 45 -3.64 -19.34 14.96
C ILE A 45 -3.27 -20.75 14.54
N LEU A 46 -3.48 -21.07 13.25
CA LEU A 46 -2.92 -22.25 12.63
C LEU A 46 -1.57 -21.89 12.01
N TYR A 47 -0.52 -22.50 12.47
CA TYR A 47 0.78 -22.49 11.80
C TYR A 47 0.81 -23.69 10.83
N ALA A 48 0.82 -23.36 9.54
CA ALA A 48 0.66 -24.35 8.47
C ALA A 48 2.01 -24.77 7.88
N GLU A 49 3.03 -23.91 7.99
CA GLU A 49 4.37 -24.20 7.50
C GLU A 49 5.43 -23.60 8.45
N ASP A 50 6.60 -24.24 8.47
CA ASP A 50 7.77 -23.72 9.19
C ASP A 50 8.33 -22.48 8.49
N ASP A 51 8.77 -21.51 9.29
CA ASP A 51 9.30 -20.23 8.83
C ASP A 51 10.50 -20.37 7.88
N ALA A 52 11.24 -21.47 7.94
CA ALA A 52 12.43 -21.74 7.12
C ALA A 52 12.10 -22.20 5.69
N TYR A 53 10.86 -22.61 5.45
CA TYR A 53 10.40 -23.08 4.15
C TYR A 53 9.63 -22.00 3.38
N ALA A 54 9.42 -22.24 2.11
CA ALA A 54 8.62 -21.37 1.25
C ALA A 54 7.14 -21.73 1.36
N ALA A 55 6.27 -20.72 1.42
CA ALA A 55 4.85 -20.91 1.21
C ALA A 55 4.43 -20.29 -0.14
N TRP A 56 3.46 -20.86 -0.81
CA TRP A 56 3.01 -20.40 -2.13
C TRP A 56 1.80 -19.49 -1.98
N HIS A 57 2.06 -18.21 -1.68
CA HIS A 57 1.00 -17.28 -1.27
C HIS A 57 0.80 -16.05 -2.15
N CYS A 58 1.79 -15.65 -2.96
CA CYS A 58 1.71 -14.35 -3.65
C CYS A 58 1.98 -14.40 -5.16
N GLY A 59 2.11 -15.61 -5.74
CA GLY A 59 2.33 -15.78 -7.18
C GLY A 59 3.71 -15.33 -7.69
N GLN A 60 4.62 -14.92 -6.79
CA GLN A 60 5.99 -14.53 -7.14
C GLN A 60 7.03 -15.31 -6.34
N THR A 61 8.07 -15.75 -7.05
CA THR A 61 9.14 -16.58 -6.45
C THR A 61 9.82 -15.90 -5.27
N ASP A 62 10.11 -14.61 -5.38
CA ASP A 62 10.77 -13.87 -4.31
C ASP A 62 9.91 -13.74 -3.06
N GLY A 63 8.63 -13.38 -3.22
CA GLY A 63 7.67 -13.30 -2.12
C GLY A 63 7.47 -14.66 -1.44
N ASN A 64 7.25 -15.70 -2.23
CA ASN A 64 7.03 -17.06 -1.73
C ASN A 64 8.22 -17.63 -0.94
N ARG A 65 9.45 -17.30 -1.32
CA ARG A 65 10.67 -17.86 -0.71
C ARG A 65 11.23 -17.04 0.44
N ASN A 66 11.03 -15.73 0.42
CA ASN A 66 11.77 -14.81 1.28
C ASN A 66 10.89 -13.99 2.23
N TYR A 67 9.58 -14.22 2.24
CA TYR A 67 8.65 -13.53 3.12
C TYR A 67 7.78 -14.52 3.88
N TYR A 68 7.54 -14.21 5.15
CA TYR A 68 6.54 -14.91 5.94
C TYR A 68 5.14 -14.42 5.55
N SER A 69 4.19 -15.30 5.42
CA SER A 69 2.83 -14.96 4.98
C SER A 69 1.78 -15.28 6.03
N ILE A 70 0.85 -14.35 6.23
CA ILE A 70 -0.22 -14.43 7.22
C ILE A 70 -1.56 -14.20 6.51
N GLU A 71 -2.48 -15.15 6.63
CA GLU A 71 -3.89 -14.99 6.25
C GLU A 71 -4.69 -14.46 7.45
N VAL A 72 -5.34 -13.30 7.29
CA VAL A 72 -6.38 -12.83 8.20
C VAL A 72 -7.69 -13.50 7.77
N CYS A 73 -8.14 -14.46 8.57
CA CYS A 73 -9.26 -15.33 8.23
C CYS A 73 -10.63 -14.68 8.47
N GLN A 74 -11.67 -15.30 7.90
CA GLN A 74 -13.08 -14.90 8.04
C GLN A 74 -13.35 -13.49 7.47
N SER A 75 -12.63 -13.11 6.43
CA SER A 75 -12.69 -11.76 5.88
C SER A 75 -14.02 -11.41 5.20
N MET A 76 -14.84 -12.40 4.86
CA MET A 76 -16.22 -12.24 4.36
C MET A 76 -17.28 -12.45 5.46
N GLY A 77 -16.84 -12.63 6.70
CA GLY A 77 -17.70 -12.81 7.87
C GLY A 77 -18.04 -11.53 8.61
N ASP A 78 -18.32 -11.68 9.91
CA ASP A 78 -18.59 -10.56 10.82
C ASP A 78 -17.41 -9.60 10.91
N LEU A 79 -17.69 -8.30 10.86
CA LEU A 79 -16.66 -7.27 10.82
C LEU A 79 -15.86 -7.18 12.12
N GLU A 80 -16.52 -7.33 13.27
CA GLU A 80 -15.84 -7.19 14.57
C GLU A 80 -14.96 -8.43 14.86
N ILE A 81 -15.37 -9.60 14.40
CA ILE A 81 -14.55 -10.81 14.44
C ILE A 81 -13.34 -10.64 13.52
N PHE A 82 -13.55 -10.17 12.29
CA PHE A 82 -12.46 -9.91 11.36
C PHE A 82 -11.44 -8.91 11.91
N LYS A 83 -11.88 -7.78 12.49
CA LYS A 83 -10.98 -6.80 13.11
C LYS A 83 -10.12 -7.39 14.23
N LYS A 84 -10.68 -8.29 15.05
CA LYS A 84 -9.92 -9.01 16.08
C LYS A 84 -8.89 -9.96 15.46
N ASN A 85 -9.26 -10.66 14.40
CA ASN A 85 -8.34 -11.52 13.67
C ASN A 85 -7.20 -10.71 13.05
N GLU A 86 -7.51 -9.56 12.45
CA GLU A 86 -6.51 -8.65 11.88
C GLU A 86 -5.57 -8.12 12.97
N GLU A 87 -6.09 -7.69 14.12
CA GLU A 87 -5.27 -7.26 15.24
C GLU A 87 -4.31 -8.37 15.70
N ASN A 88 -4.80 -9.61 15.84
CA ASN A 88 -3.96 -10.75 16.21
C ASN A 88 -2.92 -11.10 15.13
N ALA A 89 -3.28 -10.95 13.85
CA ALA A 89 -2.34 -11.12 12.73
C ALA A 89 -1.22 -10.08 12.76
N LEU A 90 -1.53 -8.82 13.10
CA LEU A 90 -0.53 -7.77 13.24
C LEU A 90 0.36 -7.97 14.48
N LYS A 91 -0.17 -8.54 15.57
CA LYS A 91 0.64 -8.98 16.72
C LYS A 91 1.59 -10.12 16.34
N LEU A 92 1.11 -11.12 15.58
CA LEU A 92 1.96 -12.19 15.04
C LEU A 92 3.04 -11.62 14.12
N ALA A 93 2.69 -10.70 13.23
CA ALA A 93 3.65 -10.04 12.36
C ALA A 93 4.73 -9.31 13.18
N ALA A 94 4.36 -8.62 14.27
CA ALA A 94 5.31 -7.97 15.17
C ALA A 94 6.24 -8.97 15.86
N GLN A 95 5.73 -10.13 16.28
CA GLN A 95 6.55 -11.20 16.85
C GLN A 95 7.57 -11.73 15.84
N LYS A 96 7.14 -11.99 14.60
CA LYS A 96 8.02 -12.43 13.52
C LYS A 96 9.06 -11.38 13.14
N CYS A 97 8.67 -10.10 13.12
CA CYS A 97 9.61 -8.99 12.92
C CYS A 97 10.68 -8.95 14.01
N LYS A 98 10.31 -9.11 15.27
CA LYS A 98 11.28 -9.20 16.40
C LYS A 98 12.18 -10.41 16.27
N GLN A 99 11.61 -11.57 15.96
CA GLN A 99 12.33 -12.85 15.84
C GLN A 99 13.43 -12.78 14.77
N TYR A 100 13.16 -12.11 13.64
CA TYR A 100 14.06 -12.09 12.48
C TYR A 100 14.80 -10.76 12.28
N GLY A 101 14.66 -9.80 13.20
CA GLY A 101 15.29 -8.48 13.08
C GLY A 101 14.73 -7.64 11.92
N ILE A 102 13.49 -7.89 11.52
CA ILE A 102 12.83 -7.15 10.44
C ILE A 102 12.34 -5.81 10.98
N VAL A 103 12.79 -4.71 10.38
CA VAL A 103 12.28 -3.36 10.68
C VAL A 103 11.04 -3.11 9.83
N PRO A 104 9.83 -2.95 10.43
CA PRO A 104 8.60 -2.72 9.68
C PRO A 104 8.65 -1.39 8.91
N ASN A 105 8.56 -1.48 7.59
CA ASN A 105 8.52 -0.36 6.64
C ASN A 105 7.80 -0.79 5.35
N THR A 106 7.71 0.11 4.38
CA THR A 106 6.98 -0.14 3.12
C THR A 106 7.57 -1.26 2.24
N ASN A 107 8.83 -1.66 2.46
CA ASN A 107 9.48 -2.75 1.72
C ASN A 107 9.35 -4.10 2.42
N THR A 108 9.26 -4.10 3.76
CA THR A 108 9.27 -5.31 4.58
C THR A 108 7.87 -5.78 4.97
N ILE A 109 6.88 -4.89 5.02
CA ILE A 109 5.46 -5.24 5.21
C ILE A 109 4.74 -5.04 3.88
N ARG A 110 4.28 -6.14 3.30
CA ARG A 110 3.77 -6.19 1.93
C ARG A 110 2.31 -6.64 1.89
N LEU A 111 1.59 -6.14 0.89
CA LEU A 111 0.24 -6.60 0.55
C LEU A 111 0.29 -7.43 -0.74
N HIS A 112 -0.56 -8.45 -0.85
CA HIS A 112 -0.59 -9.33 -2.03
C HIS A 112 -0.80 -8.55 -3.34
N LYS A 113 -1.73 -7.60 -3.34
CA LYS A 113 -2.01 -6.76 -4.51
C LYS A 113 -0.85 -5.89 -4.99
N GLU A 114 0.23 -5.75 -4.23
CA GLU A 114 1.42 -5.03 -4.67
C GLU A 114 2.29 -5.82 -5.66
N VAL A 115 2.09 -7.12 -5.72
CA VAL A 115 2.92 -8.04 -6.52
C VAL A 115 2.13 -8.91 -7.49
N PHE A 116 0.80 -8.97 -7.33
CA PHE A 116 -0.10 -9.76 -8.15
C PHE A 116 -1.41 -9.01 -8.43
N ALA A 117 -2.05 -9.29 -9.56
CA ALA A 117 -3.34 -8.70 -9.92
C ALA A 117 -4.47 -9.35 -9.10
N THR A 118 -4.71 -8.86 -7.88
CA THR A 118 -5.70 -9.38 -6.94
C THR A 118 -6.32 -8.26 -6.11
N ALA A 119 -7.50 -8.49 -5.56
CA ALA A 119 -8.11 -7.60 -4.58
C ALA A 119 -7.52 -7.78 -3.16
N CYS A 120 -6.81 -8.89 -2.90
CA CYS A 120 -6.27 -9.21 -1.57
C CYS A 120 -5.20 -8.19 -1.11
N PRO A 121 -5.26 -7.72 0.12
CA PRO A 121 -6.20 -8.01 1.21
C PRO A 121 -7.45 -7.10 1.16
N HIS A 122 -8.51 -7.56 0.51
CA HIS A 122 -9.66 -6.75 0.12
C HIS A 122 -10.37 -6.09 1.30
N ARG A 123 -10.66 -6.83 2.38
CA ARG A 123 -11.40 -6.33 3.55
C ARG A 123 -10.56 -5.31 4.34
N SER A 124 -9.27 -5.61 4.54
CA SER A 124 -8.35 -4.69 5.19
C SER A 124 -8.20 -3.38 4.40
N VAL A 125 -8.09 -3.46 3.07
CA VAL A 125 -8.04 -2.28 2.19
C VAL A 125 -9.33 -1.45 2.28
N GLU A 126 -10.50 -2.12 2.33
CA GLU A 126 -11.80 -1.47 2.49
C GLU A 126 -11.89 -0.68 3.80
N ILE A 127 -11.57 -1.31 4.93
CA ILE A 127 -11.78 -0.69 6.26
C ILE A 127 -10.71 0.35 6.64
N HIS A 128 -9.56 0.33 6.00
CA HIS A 128 -8.45 1.26 6.28
C HIS A 128 -8.23 2.33 5.21
N GLY A 129 -9.24 2.63 4.39
CA GLY A 129 -9.21 3.78 3.48
C GLY A 129 -8.31 3.58 2.25
N GLY A 130 -8.31 2.39 1.68
CA GLY A 130 -7.57 2.07 0.45
C GLY A 130 -6.21 1.41 0.71
N THR A 131 -5.50 1.09 -0.36
CA THR A 131 -4.23 0.33 -0.31
C THR A 131 -3.16 1.03 0.53
N SER A 132 -2.97 2.34 0.35
CA SER A 132 -1.98 3.12 1.09
C SER A 132 -2.35 3.24 2.57
N GLY A 133 -3.63 3.50 2.88
CA GLY A 133 -4.13 3.56 4.26
C GLY A 133 -3.95 2.24 4.98
N CYS A 134 -4.32 1.13 4.37
CA CYS A 134 -4.14 -0.21 4.89
C CYS A 134 -2.66 -0.51 5.18
N LYS A 135 -1.77 -0.22 4.23
CA LYS A 135 -0.34 -0.45 4.40
C LYS A 135 0.26 0.38 5.54
N THR A 136 -0.08 1.66 5.60
CA THR A 136 0.36 2.55 6.68
C THR A 136 -0.17 2.08 8.04
N TYR A 137 -1.44 1.69 8.11
CA TYR A 137 -2.05 1.15 9.32
C TYR A 137 -1.30 -0.12 9.80
N PHE A 138 -1.08 -1.09 8.91
CA PHE A 138 -0.36 -2.32 9.24
C PHE A 138 1.05 -2.05 9.78
N ILE A 139 1.82 -1.23 9.05
CA ILE A 139 3.19 -0.90 9.47
C ILE A 139 3.18 -0.23 10.84
N ASN A 140 2.32 0.76 11.06
CA ASN A 140 2.26 1.51 12.31
C ASN A 140 1.79 0.64 13.50
N LYS A 141 0.82 -0.25 13.27
CA LYS A 141 0.37 -1.19 14.32
C LYS A 141 1.45 -2.23 14.66
N ILE A 142 2.15 -2.77 13.66
CA ILE A 142 3.26 -3.69 13.89
C ILE A 142 4.37 -2.99 14.69
N ARG A 143 4.74 -1.75 14.30
CA ARG A 143 5.73 -0.94 15.03
C ARG A 143 5.28 -0.66 16.48
N GLU A 144 4.01 -0.32 16.69
CA GLU A 144 3.42 -0.13 18.03
C GLU A 144 3.60 -1.40 18.89
N TYR A 145 3.27 -2.58 18.37
CA TYR A 145 3.47 -3.85 19.10
C TYR A 145 4.95 -4.22 19.31
N MET A 146 5.85 -3.65 18.54
CA MET A 146 7.29 -3.79 18.73
C MET A 146 7.86 -2.78 19.73
N GLY A 147 7.09 -1.78 20.17
CA GLY A 147 7.54 -0.67 20.99
C GLY A 147 8.38 0.35 20.21
N MET A 148 8.17 0.43 18.90
CA MET A 148 8.83 1.38 18.01
C MET A 148 7.93 2.59 17.76
N ASP A 149 8.52 3.76 17.51
CA ASP A 149 7.77 4.91 17.02
C ASP A 149 7.07 4.56 15.70
N LYS A 150 5.91 5.16 15.47
CA LYS A 150 5.24 5.09 14.16
C LYS A 150 6.23 5.49 13.09
N LEU A 151 6.03 4.98 11.85
CA LEU A 151 6.75 5.57 10.72
C LEU A 151 6.58 7.08 10.82
N PRO A 152 7.64 7.87 10.67
CA PRO A 152 7.44 9.29 10.44
C PRO A 152 6.42 9.39 9.30
N ASP A 153 5.33 10.10 9.54
CA ASP A 153 4.48 10.54 8.43
C ASP A 153 5.45 11.02 7.35
N ALA A 154 5.22 10.65 6.09
CA ALA A 154 6.05 11.14 4.98
C ALA A 154 6.29 12.60 5.24
N PRO A 155 7.54 13.12 5.21
CA PRO A 155 7.90 14.37 5.83
C PRO A 155 6.88 15.45 5.50
N VAL A 156 5.96 15.65 6.41
CA VAL A 156 5.17 16.86 6.48
C VAL A 156 6.24 17.87 6.79
N VAL A 157 6.58 18.69 5.82
CA VAL A 157 7.39 19.89 6.06
C VAL A 157 6.70 20.58 7.23
N SER A 158 7.28 20.47 8.42
CA SER A 158 6.69 20.93 9.67
C SER A 158 6.69 22.45 9.70
N GLY A 159 5.65 23.03 9.09
CA GLY A 159 5.19 24.34 9.45
C GLY A 159 4.35 24.20 10.72
N GLY A 160 4.71 24.92 11.77
CA GLY A 160 4.08 24.82 13.08
C GLY A 160 2.57 24.90 13.03
N ARG A 161 1.91 23.94 13.65
CA ARG A 161 0.47 23.92 13.85
C ARG A 161 0.07 24.99 14.85
N SER A 162 -0.48 26.08 14.37
CA SER A 162 -1.40 26.89 15.20
C SER A 162 -2.76 26.16 15.20
N SER A 163 -3.47 26.20 16.33
CA SER A 163 -4.75 25.56 16.55
C SER A 163 -5.79 26.05 15.54
N ALA A 164 -5.97 25.35 14.43
CA ALA A 164 -6.94 25.63 13.39
C ALA A 164 -8.10 24.63 13.44
N ALA A 165 -9.26 25.06 12.93
CA ALA A 165 -10.50 24.31 12.94
C ALA A 165 -10.33 22.87 12.41
N SER A 166 -10.88 21.90 13.15
CA SER A 166 -10.98 20.51 12.74
C SER A 166 -11.98 20.41 11.58
N GLY A 167 -11.51 20.09 10.38
CA GLY A 167 -12.35 19.88 9.21
C GLY A 167 -11.52 19.53 7.99
N ASP A 168 -12.09 18.74 7.08
CA ASP A 168 -11.47 18.43 5.79
C ASP A 168 -11.57 19.65 4.87
N PRO A 169 -10.46 20.22 4.38
CA PRO A 169 -10.49 21.31 3.41
C PRO A 169 -11.09 20.91 2.06
N GLY A 170 -11.41 19.63 1.85
CA GLY A 170 -11.96 19.10 0.60
C GLY A 170 -11.00 19.28 -0.57
N ILE A 171 -9.70 19.19 -0.33
CA ILE A 171 -8.67 19.19 -1.38
C ILE A 171 -8.61 17.79 -1.96
N VAL A 172 -8.77 17.69 -3.29
CA VAL A 172 -8.68 16.43 -4.02
C VAL A 172 -7.57 16.54 -5.06
N PHE A 173 -6.52 15.76 -4.89
CA PHE A 173 -5.52 15.50 -5.93
C PHE A 173 -6.00 14.36 -6.81
N THR A 174 -5.96 14.57 -8.13
CA THR A 174 -6.18 13.53 -9.12
C THR A 174 -4.89 13.34 -9.90
N TYR A 175 -4.41 12.12 -9.99
CA TYR A 175 -3.16 11.81 -10.68
C TYR A 175 -3.26 10.50 -11.44
N GLY A 176 -2.51 10.40 -12.52
CA GLY A 176 -2.43 9.20 -13.35
C GLY A 176 -1.05 9.04 -13.93
N VAL A 177 -0.76 7.87 -14.47
CA VAL A 177 0.53 7.55 -15.09
C VAL A 177 0.36 6.93 -16.46
N MET A 178 1.38 7.13 -17.29
CA MET A 178 1.59 6.45 -18.56
C MET A 178 2.76 5.48 -18.39
N LEU A 179 2.62 4.27 -18.88
CA LEU A 179 3.68 3.26 -18.90
C LEU A 179 4.60 3.47 -20.10
N THR A 180 5.75 2.82 -20.10
CA THR A 180 6.76 2.95 -21.19
C THR A 180 6.26 2.52 -22.56
N ASP A 181 5.26 1.64 -22.63
CA ASP A 181 4.61 1.22 -23.87
C ASP A 181 3.52 2.21 -24.36
N GLY A 182 3.35 3.34 -23.67
CA GLY A 182 2.33 4.34 -23.98
C GLY A 182 0.96 4.07 -23.35
N THR A 183 0.78 2.96 -22.65
CA THR A 183 -0.49 2.65 -21.96
C THR A 183 -0.76 3.68 -20.86
N ILE A 184 -1.92 4.34 -20.93
CA ILE A 184 -2.40 5.29 -19.91
C ILE A 184 -3.28 4.53 -18.95
N LEU A 185 -2.97 4.62 -17.65
CA LEU A 185 -3.76 4.01 -16.60
C LEU A 185 -4.83 4.97 -16.09
N PRO A 186 -5.93 4.45 -15.51
CA PRO A 186 -6.98 5.28 -14.91
C PRO A 186 -6.43 6.26 -13.87
N PHE A 187 -7.06 7.42 -13.76
CA PHE A 187 -6.74 8.39 -12.73
C PHE A 187 -7.15 7.89 -11.33
N VAL A 188 -6.31 8.21 -10.36
CA VAL A 188 -6.51 7.94 -8.94
C VAL A 188 -6.74 9.26 -8.20
N ASN A 189 -7.62 9.26 -7.20
CA ASN A 189 -7.92 10.44 -6.39
C ASN A 189 -7.31 10.29 -4.99
N ASN A 190 -6.60 11.33 -4.53
CA ASN A 190 -5.94 11.36 -3.23
C ASN A 190 -5.12 10.06 -2.99
N LEU A 191 -5.37 9.39 -1.87
CA LEU A 191 -4.71 8.12 -1.51
C LEU A 191 -5.65 6.92 -1.65
N SER A 192 -6.67 7.01 -2.53
CA SER A 192 -7.61 5.90 -2.74
C SER A 192 -6.93 4.67 -3.34
N ASP A 193 -5.87 4.88 -4.13
CA ASP A 193 -5.00 3.82 -4.66
C ASP A 193 -3.65 4.41 -5.10
N PHE A 194 -2.71 3.57 -5.55
CA PHE A 194 -1.50 4.02 -6.24
C PHE A 194 -1.74 4.14 -7.75
N ALA A 195 -1.04 5.07 -8.40
CA ALA A 195 -1.02 5.14 -9.85
C ALA A 195 0.19 4.36 -10.38
N GLY A 196 -0.08 3.31 -11.16
CA GLY A 196 0.96 2.46 -11.72
C GLY A 196 0.57 0.98 -11.77
N LEU A 197 1.45 0.17 -12.28
CA LEU A 197 1.39 -1.29 -12.20
C LEU A 197 2.70 -1.80 -11.62
N PRO A 198 2.67 -2.62 -10.56
CA PRO A 198 3.88 -3.21 -9.98
C PRO A 198 4.72 -3.93 -11.03
N GLY A 199 6.02 -3.64 -11.05
CA GLY A 199 6.95 -4.22 -12.02
C GLY A 199 6.93 -3.57 -13.41
N ARG A 200 6.08 -2.56 -13.65
CA ARG A 200 6.06 -1.79 -14.90
C ARG A 200 6.66 -0.41 -14.67
N THR A 201 7.46 0.04 -15.62
CA THR A 201 8.12 1.34 -15.58
C THR A 201 7.17 2.45 -16.02
N ILE A 202 7.16 3.55 -15.27
CA ILE A 202 6.39 4.77 -15.56
C ILE A 202 7.18 5.64 -16.53
N ALA A 203 6.51 6.14 -17.56
CA ALA A 203 7.05 7.01 -18.60
C ALA A 203 6.44 8.41 -18.60
N GLY A 204 5.31 8.61 -17.92
CA GLY A 204 4.65 9.91 -17.80
C GLY A 204 3.77 9.97 -16.55
N ILE A 205 3.59 11.19 -16.04
CA ILE A 205 2.69 11.48 -14.93
C ILE A 205 1.83 12.71 -15.25
N ALA A 206 0.56 12.68 -14.92
CA ALA A 206 -0.36 13.81 -15.03
C ALA A 206 -1.04 14.04 -13.68
N ILE A 207 -1.05 15.29 -13.20
CA ILE A 207 -1.56 15.65 -11.88
C ILE A 207 -2.43 16.88 -11.99
N LYS A 208 -3.59 16.90 -11.30
CA LYS A 208 -4.41 18.08 -11.06
C LYS A 208 -4.92 18.11 -9.62
N VAL A 209 -5.34 19.28 -9.19
CA VAL A 209 -5.98 19.50 -7.89
C VAL A 209 -7.27 20.30 -8.11
N ASN A 210 -8.29 20.06 -7.29
CA ASN A 210 -9.56 20.78 -7.38
C ASN A 210 -9.54 22.16 -6.72
N LYS A 211 -8.60 22.42 -5.80
CA LYS A 211 -8.42 23.71 -5.10
C LYS A 211 -6.94 24.06 -5.05
N GLY A 212 -6.59 25.27 -5.46
CA GLY A 212 -5.20 25.70 -5.59
C GLY A 212 -4.59 25.34 -6.95
N THR A 213 -3.27 25.37 -7.01
CA THR A 213 -2.53 25.06 -8.22
C THR A 213 -1.44 24.04 -7.95
N VAL A 214 -1.16 23.19 -8.93
CA VAL A 214 -0.07 22.22 -8.89
C VAL A 214 0.84 22.43 -10.09
N LYS A 215 2.16 22.41 -9.88
CA LYS A 215 3.16 22.26 -10.94
C LYS A 215 4.07 21.11 -10.60
N TYR A 216 4.49 20.37 -11.60
CA TYR A 216 5.29 19.18 -11.40
C TYR A 216 6.20 18.89 -12.60
N ARG A 217 7.25 18.15 -12.36
CA ARG A 217 8.16 17.65 -13.38
C ARG A 217 8.71 16.30 -13.02
N VAL A 218 9.34 15.64 -13.97
CA VAL A 218 9.98 14.34 -13.79
C VAL A 218 11.45 14.40 -14.20
N HIS A 219 12.25 13.60 -13.53
CA HIS A 219 13.61 13.27 -13.96
C HIS A 219 13.56 12.00 -14.78
N VAL A 220 14.14 12.02 -15.95
CA VAL A 220 14.23 10.89 -16.87
C VAL A 220 15.64 10.34 -16.86
N LYS A 221 15.77 9.06 -16.58
CA LYS A 221 17.04 8.35 -16.54
C LYS A 221 17.86 8.59 -17.83
N GLY A 222 19.06 9.11 -17.65
CA GLY A 222 19.96 9.42 -18.77
C GLY A 222 19.68 10.73 -19.51
N LYS A 223 18.64 11.49 -19.14
CA LYS A 223 18.32 12.80 -19.74
C LYS A 223 18.27 13.97 -18.75
N GLY A 224 17.96 13.69 -17.48
CA GLY A 224 17.82 14.73 -16.46
C GLY A 224 16.37 15.21 -16.28
N TRP A 225 16.22 16.37 -15.59
CA TRP A 225 14.91 16.96 -15.31
C TRP A 225 14.29 17.57 -16.57
N LEU A 226 13.02 17.22 -16.80
CA LEU A 226 12.19 17.87 -17.82
C LEU A 226 11.61 19.21 -17.27
N PRO A 227 11.14 20.10 -18.17
CA PRO A 227 10.43 21.31 -17.75
C PRO A 227 9.22 21.00 -16.87
N TYR A 228 8.84 22.00 -16.03
CA TYR A 228 7.60 21.92 -15.27
C TYR A 228 6.38 21.98 -16.17
N VAL A 229 5.36 21.20 -15.81
CA VAL A 229 4.02 21.24 -16.38
C VAL A 229 2.99 21.56 -15.28
N THR A 230 1.86 22.11 -15.69
CA THR A 230 0.77 22.51 -14.79
C THR A 230 -0.58 21.92 -15.19
N GLY A 231 -0.67 21.33 -16.38
CA GLY A 231 -1.89 20.71 -16.90
C GLY A 231 -2.06 19.25 -16.47
N CYS A 232 -3.22 18.68 -16.79
CA CYS A 232 -3.54 17.28 -16.58
C CYS A 232 -4.36 16.77 -17.78
N ASN A 233 -3.68 16.60 -18.91
CA ASN A 233 -4.29 16.21 -20.18
C ASN A 233 -3.29 15.39 -21.01
N TRP A 234 -3.58 14.13 -21.20
CA TRP A 234 -2.70 13.20 -21.96
C TRP A 234 -2.56 13.55 -23.46
N SER A 235 -3.46 14.38 -24.00
CA SER A 235 -3.39 14.83 -25.39
C SER A 235 -2.52 16.09 -25.59
N ASP A 236 -2.06 16.71 -24.51
CA ASP A 236 -1.19 17.90 -24.54
C ASP A 236 0.23 17.51 -24.11
N ALA A 237 1.07 17.23 -25.10
CA ALA A 237 2.47 16.85 -24.88
C ALA A 237 3.36 18.00 -24.36
N ASN A 238 2.90 19.26 -24.43
CA ASN A 238 3.70 20.40 -24.02
C ASN A 238 3.53 20.74 -22.53
N ASN A 239 2.28 20.68 -22.02
CA ASN A 239 1.99 21.09 -20.63
C ASN A 239 0.97 20.19 -19.95
N GLY A 240 0.45 19.15 -20.58
CA GLY A 240 -0.61 18.30 -20.03
C GLY A 240 -0.10 17.16 -19.14
N TYR A 241 1.13 16.75 -19.30
CA TYR A 241 1.77 15.71 -18.48
C TYR A 241 3.29 15.82 -18.53
N ALA A 242 3.97 15.36 -17.48
CA ALA A 242 5.41 15.30 -17.42
C ALA A 242 5.92 13.92 -17.84
N GLY A 243 6.79 13.87 -18.83
CA GLY A 243 7.32 12.63 -19.41
C GLY A 243 7.05 12.51 -20.91
N TYR A 244 7.28 11.34 -21.48
CA TYR A 244 6.97 11.00 -22.86
C TYR A 244 6.99 9.47 -23.05
N PRO A 245 6.32 8.91 -24.08
CA PRO A 245 6.34 7.47 -24.33
C PRO A 245 7.76 6.92 -24.44
N GLY A 246 8.04 5.82 -23.74
CA GLY A 246 9.38 5.20 -23.71
C GLY A 246 10.35 5.80 -22.69
N ALA A 247 10.00 6.90 -21.98
CA ALA A 247 10.82 7.43 -20.90
C ALA A 247 10.91 6.44 -19.73
N VAL A 248 12.02 6.51 -18.99
CA VAL A 248 12.19 5.82 -17.70
C VAL A 248 12.30 6.88 -16.63
N ILE A 249 11.23 7.08 -15.84
CA ILE A 249 11.20 8.08 -14.77
C ILE A 249 11.82 7.47 -13.52
N ASP A 250 12.79 8.17 -12.93
CA ASP A 250 13.48 7.78 -11.71
C ASP A 250 13.32 8.80 -10.56
N ALA A 251 12.76 9.99 -10.83
CA ALA A 251 12.33 10.94 -9.80
C ALA A 251 11.18 11.83 -10.27
N VAL A 252 10.39 12.30 -9.32
CA VAL A 252 9.27 13.25 -9.53
C VAL A 252 9.40 14.39 -8.54
N GLU A 253 9.14 15.60 -9.00
CA GLU A 253 9.08 16.80 -8.18
C GLU A 253 7.72 17.47 -8.36
N VAL A 254 7.02 17.74 -7.25
CA VAL A 254 5.66 18.30 -7.24
C VAL A 254 5.61 19.48 -6.28
N TYR A 255 5.06 20.60 -6.75
CA TYR A 255 4.75 21.78 -5.93
C TYR A 255 3.25 22.02 -5.92
N TYR A 256 2.69 22.22 -4.75
CA TYR A 256 1.32 22.57 -4.55
C TYR A 256 1.21 23.92 -3.87
N ASP A 257 0.45 24.83 -4.47
CA ASP A 257 0.13 26.14 -3.89
C ASP A 257 -1.29 26.14 -3.33
N THR A 258 -1.37 26.13 -1.99
CA THR A 258 -2.63 26.07 -1.26
C THR A 258 -3.36 27.44 -1.35
N PRO A 259 -4.67 27.49 -1.66
CA PRO A 259 -5.43 28.73 -1.64
C PRO A 259 -5.39 29.45 -0.30
N ALA A 260 -5.31 30.78 -0.33
CA ALA A 260 -5.14 31.60 0.87
C ALA A 260 -6.28 31.44 1.89
N ASP A 261 -7.52 31.24 1.43
CA ASP A 261 -8.68 30.99 2.27
C ASP A 261 -8.58 29.65 3.02
N ILE A 262 -8.02 28.62 2.38
CA ILE A 262 -7.75 27.31 2.99
C ILE A 262 -6.62 27.44 4.02
N VAL A 263 -5.55 28.18 3.67
CA VAL A 263 -4.45 28.47 4.61
C VAL A 263 -4.98 29.19 5.85
N ALA A 264 -5.81 30.21 5.67
CA ALA A 264 -6.39 31.00 6.76
C ALA A 264 -7.31 30.16 7.65
N LYS A 265 -8.14 29.29 7.05
CA LYS A 265 -9.16 28.50 7.78
C LYS A 265 -8.56 27.27 8.47
N TYR A 266 -7.63 26.58 7.83
CA TYR A 266 -7.11 25.28 8.28
C TYR A 266 -5.65 25.31 8.73
N GLY A 267 -4.97 26.47 8.66
CA GLY A 267 -3.62 26.65 9.17
C GLY A 267 -2.52 25.95 8.35
N TYR A 268 -2.76 25.64 7.09
CA TYR A 268 -1.71 25.13 6.20
C TYR A 268 -0.73 26.24 5.88
N GLN A 269 0.53 26.05 6.23
CA GLN A 269 1.61 26.95 5.78
C GLN A 269 2.16 26.44 4.44
N LYS A 270 2.53 27.41 3.58
CA LYS A 270 3.23 27.14 2.32
C LYS A 270 4.56 26.46 2.53
#